data_3b009d82712f0fd911691f60448d769a
#
_entry.id   3b009d82712f0fd911691f60448d769a
#
_cell.length_a   1.000
_cell.length_b   1.000
_cell.length_c   1.000
_cell.angle_alpha   90.00
_cell.angle_beta   90.00
_cell.angle_gamma   90.00
#
_symmetry.space_group_name_H-M   'P 1'
#
loop_
_entity.id
_entity.type
_entity.pdbx_description
1 polymer ?
#
loop_
_entity_poly.entity_id
_entity_poly.type
_entity_poly.pdbx_seq_one_letter_code
_entity_poly.pdbx_strand_id
1 'polypeptide(L)'
;MRNPEKSALRKQFRRARAQMSADERNAATETINRLLKPYIKKGRKIGVYWPMGKELRLDGFVRAAQKRGAKLYLPYIEPNTRRMWFTPYPADGTKQERKRGRAKLHVPQFTGKKIRVHQLSLLLVPIVGIDKRGYRLGQAGGYYDATLSAMKYRLQTQT
;
A
#
# COMPACT_ATOMS: atom_id res chain seq x y z
N MET A 1 5.12 -7.61 21.61
CA MET A 1 3.73 -7.74 22.12
C MET A 1 2.77 -6.92 21.29
N ARG A 2 1.65 -7.50 20.95
CA ARG A 2 0.57 -6.73 20.30
C ARG A 2 -0.16 -5.91 21.37
N ASN A 3 -0.30 -4.60 21.13
CA ASN A 3 -1.09 -3.73 21.99
C ASN A 3 -2.58 -4.14 21.90
N PRO A 4 -3.21 -4.54 23.04
CA PRO A 4 -4.60 -5.03 23.05
C PRO A 4 -5.62 -3.97 22.59
N GLU A 5 -5.41 -2.71 22.92
CA GLU A 5 -6.30 -1.61 22.49
C GLU A 5 -6.28 -1.44 20.97
N LYS A 6 -5.08 -1.43 20.36
CA LYS A 6 -4.95 -1.36 18.90
C LYS A 6 -5.54 -2.59 18.21
N SER A 7 -5.46 -3.75 18.86
CA SER A 7 -6.09 -4.98 18.34
C SER A 7 -7.61 -4.88 18.34
N ALA A 8 -8.20 -4.37 19.41
CA ALA A 8 -9.63 -4.13 19.52
C ALA A 8 -10.13 -3.11 18.48
N LEU A 9 -9.41 -1.99 18.32
CA LEU A 9 -9.72 -0.98 17.30
C LEU A 9 -9.67 -1.55 15.88
N ARG A 10 -8.66 -2.37 15.56
CA ARG A 10 -8.60 -3.03 14.25
C ARG A 10 -9.81 -3.92 13.99
N LYS A 11 -10.23 -4.67 14.99
CA LYS A 11 -11.42 -5.53 14.91
C LYS A 11 -12.68 -4.70 14.68
N GLN A 12 -12.83 -3.60 15.41
CA GLN A 12 -13.95 -2.66 15.29
C GLN A 12 -14.01 -2.05 13.88
N PHE A 13 -12.91 -1.50 13.39
CA PHE A 13 -12.88 -0.85 12.07
C PHE A 13 -13.05 -1.85 10.92
N ARG A 14 -12.49 -3.05 11.03
CA ARG A 14 -12.72 -4.10 10.03
C ARG A 14 -14.19 -4.52 9.97
N ARG A 15 -14.84 -4.59 11.13
CA ARG A 15 -16.28 -4.89 11.22
C ARG A 15 -17.09 -3.77 10.58
N ALA A 16 -16.82 -2.52 10.91
CA ALA A 16 -17.51 -1.36 10.31
C ALA A 16 -17.35 -1.35 8.78
N ARG A 17 -16.15 -1.57 8.28
CA ARG A 17 -15.89 -1.67 6.83
C ARG A 17 -16.61 -2.84 6.18
N ALA A 18 -16.71 -3.98 6.86
CA ALA A 18 -17.42 -5.15 6.37
C ALA A 18 -18.95 -4.95 6.29
N GLN A 19 -19.48 -4.06 7.12
CA GLN A 19 -20.92 -3.72 7.16
C GLN A 19 -21.31 -2.71 6.09
N MET A 20 -20.38 -2.03 5.44
CA MET A 20 -20.67 -1.15 4.31
C MET A 20 -21.33 -1.94 3.19
N SER A 21 -22.37 -1.37 2.58
CA SER A 21 -23.00 -1.95 1.38
C SER A 21 -22.03 -1.93 0.18
N ALA A 22 -22.33 -2.73 -0.83
CA ALA A 22 -21.58 -2.71 -2.09
C ALA A 22 -21.61 -1.33 -2.75
N ASP A 23 -22.77 -0.66 -2.73
CA ASP A 23 -22.93 0.67 -3.31
C ASP A 23 -22.11 1.72 -2.57
N GLU A 24 -22.11 1.70 -1.23
CA GLU A 24 -21.27 2.59 -0.42
C GLU A 24 -19.78 2.37 -0.69
N ARG A 25 -19.33 1.12 -0.78
CA ARG A 25 -17.92 0.81 -1.10
C ARG A 25 -17.54 1.26 -2.50
N ASN A 26 -18.42 1.05 -3.48
CA ASN A 26 -18.17 1.47 -4.86
C ASN A 26 -18.12 2.99 -4.97
N ALA A 27 -19.02 3.71 -4.33
CA ALA A 27 -19.03 5.17 -4.31
C ALA A 27 -17.76 5.74 -3.66
N ALA A 28 -17.32 5.17 -2.53
CA ALA A 28 -16.08 5.55 -1.87
C ALA A 28 -14.86 5.27 -2.77
N THR A 29 -14.83 4.11 -3.42
CA THR A 29 -13.77 3.71 -4.34
C THR A 29 -13.65 4.68 -5.52
N GLU A 30 -14.76 4.99 -6.17
CA GLU A 30 -14.78 5.94 -7.29
C GLU A 30 -14.33 7.34 -6.86
N THR A 31 -14.83 7.81 -5.72
CA THR A 31 -14.47 9.12 -5.18
C THR A 31 -12.97 9.21 -4.90
N ILE A 32 -12.40 8.25 -4.19
CA ILE A 32 -10.98 8.28 -3.83
C ILE A 32 -10.11 8.12 -5.07
N ASN A 33 -10.43 7.20 -5.97
CA ASN A 33 -9.66 7.04 -7.20
C ASN A 33 -9.67 8.32 -8.05
N ARG A 34 -10.80 9.02 -8.11
CA ARG A 34 -10.91 10.32 -8.77
C ARG A 34 -10.05 11.40 -8.10
N LEU A 35 -10.10 11.49 -6.76
CA LEU A 35 -9.31 12.46 -6.00
C LEU A 35 -7.79 12.23 -6.12
N LEU A 36 -7.37 11.00 -6.38
CA LEU A 36 -5.96 10.66 -6.56
C LEU A 36 -5.42 10.97 -7.98
N LYS A 37 -6.28 11.12 -8.98
CA LYS A 37 -5.86 11.35 -10.37
C LYS A 37 -4.92 12.55 -10.58
N PRO A 38 -5.08 13.70 -9.90
CA PRO A 38 -4.16 14.83 -10.06
C PRO A 38 -2.70 14.54 -9.69
N TYR A 39 -2.47 13.51 -8.87
CA TYR A 39 -1.11 13.10 -8.48
C TYR A 39 -0.41 12.24 -9.53
N ILE A 40 -1.14 11.78 -10.56
CA ILE A 40 -0.58 10.97 -11.64
C ILE A 40 0.17 11.88 -12.61
N LYS A 41 1.46 11.65 -12.76
CA LYS A 41 2.32 12.38 -13.72
C LYS A 41 3.18 11.40 -14.50
N LYS A 42 3.32 11.64 -15.82
CA LYS A 42 4.13 10.81 -16.70
C LYS A 42 5.56 10.63 -16.15
N GLY A 43 6.04 9.40 -16.15
CA GLY A 43 7.39 9.03 -15.72
C GLY A 43 7.61 8.99 -14.20
N ARG A 44 6.67 9.50 -13.40
CA ARG A 44 6.80 9.43 -11.94
C ARG A 44 6.57 8.02 -11.42
N LYS A 45 7.31 7.66 -10.39
CA LYS A 45 7.23 6.37 -9.70
C LYS A 45 6.24 6.47 -8.54
N ILE A 46 5.20 5.66 -8.58
CA ILE A 46 4.12 5.65 -7.60
C ILE A 46 4.02 4.26 -6.99
N GLY A 47 4.16 4.19 -5.67
CA GLY A 47 3.89 2.99 -4.90
C GLY A 47 2.39 2.84 -4.65
N VAL A 48 1.86 1.67 -5.00
CA VAL A 48 0.48 1.28 -4.72
C VAL A 48 0.47 0.01 -3.89
N TYR A 49 -0.67 -0.40 -3.40
CA TYR A 49 -0.83 -1.68 -2.71
C TYR A 49 -1.74 -2.60 -3.50
N TRP A 50 -1.60 -3.90 -3.26
CA TRP A 50 -2.52 -4.91 -3.77
C TRP A 50 -3.67 -5.06 -2.79
N PRO A 51 -4.90 -4.63 -3.15
CA PRO A 51 -6.02 -4.67 -2.22
C PRO A 51 -6.36 -6.11 -1.79
N MET A 52 -6.46 -6.31 -0.49
CA MET A 52 -6.81 -7.60 0.10
C MET A 52 -8.17 -7.51 0.81
N GLY A 53 -8.99 -8.54 0.62
CA GLY A 53 -10.31 -8.58 1.25
C GLY A 53 -11.17 -7.36 0.89
N LYS A 54 -11.55 -6.60 1.92
CA LYS A 54 -12.39 -5.39 1.76
C LYS A 54 -11.61 -4.07 1.80
N GLU A 55 -10.31 -4.11 1.58
CA GLU A 55 -9.51 -2.90 1.38
C GLU A 55 -10.00 -2.12 0.16
N LEU A 56 -9.80 -0.80 0.19
CA LEU A 56 -10.19 0.08 -0.91
C LEU A 56 -9.48 -0.34 -2.20
N ARG A 57 -10.23 -0.55 -3.25
CA ARG A 57 -9.68 -0.95 -4.56
C ARG A 57 -9.11 0.25 -5.30
N LEU A 58 -8.03 0.01 -6.02
CA LEU A 58 -7.29 1.03 -6.77
C LEU A 58 -7.37 0.82 -8.30
N ASP A 59 -8.25 -0.02 -8.79
CA ASP A 59 -8.31 -0.40 -10.22
C ASP A 59 -8.41 0.82 -11.14
N GLY A 60 -9.27 1.77 -10.83
CA GLY A 60 -9.44 3.00 -11.62
C GLY A 60 -8.20 3.87 -11.61
N PHE A 61 -7.55 4.01 -10.45
CA PHE A 61 -6.29 4.74 -10.32
C PHE A 61 -5.16 4.06 -11.10
N VAL A 62 -5.01 2.75 -10.96
CA VAL A 62 -3.98 1.96 -11.65
C VAL A 62 -4.10 2.10 -13.17
N ARG A 63 -5.31 1.93 -13.70
CA ARG A 63 -5.56 2.10 -15.15
C ARG A 63 -5.24 3.51 -15.63
N ALA A 64 -5.67 4.53 -14.88
CA ALA A 64 -5.40 5.92 -15.23
C ALA A 64 -3.90 6.23 -15.19
N ALA A 65 -3.19 5.71 -14.18
CA ALA A 65 -1.75 5.90 -14.03
C ALA A 65 -0.98 5.24 -15.18
N GLN A 66 -1.31 4.00 -15.53
CA GLN A 66 -0.71 3.28 -16.65
C GLN A 66 -0.95 4.02 -17.98
N LYS A 67 -2.20 4.44 -18.23
CA LYS A 67 -2.56 5.19 -19.43
C LYS A 67 -1.80 6.51 -19.58
N ARG A 68 -1.54 7.20 -18.47
CA ARG A 68 -0.81 8.48 -18.44
C ARG A 68 0.71 8.33 -18.40
N GLY A 69 1.22 7.10 -18.38
CA GLY A 69 2.65 6.81 -18.39
C GLY A 69 3.37 6.99 -17.06
N ALA A 70 2.67 6.95 -15.94
CA ALA A 70 3.28 6.80 -14.63
C ALA A 70 3.82 5.38 -14.45
N LYS A 71 4.83 5.22 -13.60
CA LYS A 71 5.44 3.93 -13.29
C LYS A 71 4.94 3.47 -11.92
N LEU A 72 4.20 2.37 -11.89
CA LEU A 72 3.62 1.82 -10.67
C LEU A 72 4.50 0.74 -10.07
N TYR A 73 4.53 0.69 -8.75
CA TYR A 73 5.29 -0.26 -7.95
C TYR A 73 4.45 -0.86 -6.85
N LEU A 74 4.72 -2.11 -6.52
CA LEU A 74 4.12 -2.83 -5.40
C LEU A 74 5.16 -3.16 -4.34
N PRO A 75 4.75 -3.24 -3.06
CA PRO A 75 5.63 -3.68 -2.00
C PRO A 75 6.19 -5.08 -2.27
N TYR A 76 7.48 -5.22 -2.02
CA TYR A 76 8.20 -6.49 -2.08
C TYR A 76 8.86 -6.75 -0.73
N ILE A 77 8.51 -7.87 -0.11
CA ILE A 77 8.92 -8.22 1.25
C ILE A 77 9.93 -9.36 1.18
N GLU A 78 11.14 -9.10 1.64
CA GLU A 78 12.15 -10.12 1.83
C GLU A 78 12.00 -10.82 3.19
N PRO A 79 12.40 -12.10 3.30
CA PRO A 79 12.44 -12.78 4.59
C PRO A 79 13.29 -12.03 5.61
N ASN A 80 12.88 -12.11 6.89
CA ASN A 80 13.62 -11.56 8.04
C ASN A 80 13.81 -10.03 8.09
N THR A 81 13.11 -9.28 7.26
CA THR A 81 13.11 -7.81 7.33
C THR A 81 11.71 -7.26 7.17
N ARG A 82 11.42 -6.15 7.88
CA ARG A 82 10.18 -5.38 7.72
C ARG A 82 10.34 -4.18 6.80
N ARG A 83 11.57 -3.82 6.47
CA ARG A 83 11.85 -2.74 5.52
C ARG A 83 11.63 -3.24 4.10
N MET A 84 10.55 -2.77 3.49
CA MET A 84 10.14 -3.21 2.16
C MET A 84 11.00 -2.64 1.04
N TRP A 85 11.17 -3.44 0.01
CA TRP A 85 11.47 -3.01 -1.33
C TRP A 85 10.18 -2.76 -2.10
N PHE A 86 10.31 -2.22 -3.29
CA PHE A 86 9.22 -2.05 -4.24
C PHE A 86 9.66 -2.58 -5.59
N THR A 87 8.79 -3.36 -6.23
CA THR A 87 9.02 -3.93 -7.57
C THR A 87 7.96 -3.43 -8.54
N PRO A 88 8.24 -3.38 -9.85
CA PRO A 88 7.28 -2.89 -10.84
C PRO A 88 5.95 -3.61 -10.75
N TYR A 89 4.86 -2.86 -10.91
CA TYR A 89 3.51 -3.42 -11.03
C TYR A 89 3.50 -4.44 -12.17
N PRO A 90 2.87 -5.62 -12.01
CA PRO A 90 2.97 -6.68 -12.99
C PRO A 90 2.34 -6.28 -14.33
N ALA A 91 3.08 -6.55 -15.40
CA ALA A 91 2.60 -6.53 -16.76
C ALA A 91 2.40 -7.98 -17.25
N ASP A 92 1.90 -8.15 -18.46
CA ASP A 92 1.77 -9.46 -19.08
C ASP A 92 3.11 -10.17 -19.10
N GLY A 93 3.12 -11.43 -18.64
CA GLY A 93 4.30 -12.25 -18.52
C GLY A 93 5.15 -12.06 -17.26
N THR A 94 4.82 -11.11 -16.39
CA THR A 94 5.49 -10.98 -15.09
C THR A 94 5.13 -12.17 -14.19
N LYS A 95 6.17 -12.84 -13.67
CA LYS A 95 5.96 -13.98 -12.78
C LYS A 95 5.72 -13.54 -11.35
N GLN A 96 4.66 -14.07 -10.76
CA GLN A 96 4.45 -14.00 -9.33
C GLN A 96 5.43 -14.92 -8.62
N GLU A 97 6.11 -14.41 -7.60
CA GLU A 97 6.96 -15.26 -6.77
C GLU A 97 6.12 -16.22 -5.92
N ARG A 98 6.66 -17.42 -5.76
CA ARG A 98 6.07 -18.38 -4.83
C ARG A 98 6.20 -17.86 -3.40
N LYS A 99 5.18 -18.09 -2.58
CA LYS A 99 5.24 -17.82 -1.14
C LYS A 99 6.44 -18.54 -0.55
N ARG A 100 7.34 -17.78 0.08
CA ARG A 100 8.49 -18.31 0.80
C ARG A 100 8.23 -18.28 2.31
N GLY A 101 8.50 -19.41 2.98
CA GLY A 101 8.52 -19.51 4.43
C GLY A 101 7.15 -19.54 5.11
N ARG A 102 7.17 -19.42 6.44
CA ARG A 102 5.99 -19.45 7.32
C ARG A 102 5.14 -18.16 7.27
N ALA A 103 5.45 -17.25 6.38
CA ALA A 103 4.75 -15.98 6.31
C ALA A 103 3.30 -16.19 5.87
N LYS A 104 2.38 -15.85 6.74
CA LYS A 104 0.94 -15.72 6.45
C LYS A 104 0.65 -14.52 5.54
N LEU A 105 1.63 -14.08 4.76
CA LEU A 105 1.48 -13.00 3.81
C LEU A 105 0.78 -13.53 2.57
N HIS A 106 -0.49 -13.17 2.44
CA HIS A 106 -1.29 -13.51 1.28
C HIS A 106 -1.12 -12.49 0.14
N VAL A 107 -0.31 -11.45 0.36
CA VAL A 107 -0.05 -10.40 -0.64
C VAL A 107 0.84 -10.97 -1.74
N PRO A 108 0.44 -10.87 -3.02
CA PRO A 108 1.26 -11.31 -4.12
C PRO A 108 2.60 -10.56 -4.18
N GLN A 109 3.66 -11.28 -4.45
CA GLN A 109 5.00 -10.74 -4.67
C GLN A 109 5.37 -10.93 -6.13
N PHE A 110 5.90 -9.90 -6.78
CA PHE A 110 6.27 -9.96 -8.19
C PHE A 110 7.76 -9.69 -8.37
N THR A 111 8.38 -10.38 -9.32
CA THR A 111 9.79 -10.19 -9.67
C THR A 111 10.00 -8.87 -10.41
N GLY A 112 11.18 -8.30 -10.29
CA GLY A 112 11.57 -7.09 -11.00
C GLY A 112 12.68 -6.33 -10.28
N LYS A 113 13.09 -5.23 -10.85
CA LYS A 113 14.11 -4.36 -10.25
C LYS A 113 13.57 -3.75 -8.96
N LYS A 114 14.24 -4.04 -7.86
CA LYS A 114 13.89 -3.54 -6.53
C LYS A 114 14.34 -2.09 -6.37
N ILE A 115 13.43 -1.24 -5.87
CA ILE A 115 13.74 0.12 -5.47
C ILE A 115 13.31 0.36 -4.02
N ARG A 116 13.88 1.37 -3.39
CA ARG A 116 13.51 1.78 -2.03
C ARG A 116 12.42 2.86 -2.07
N VAL A 117 11.72 3.02 -0.96
CA VAL A 117 10.62 3.97 -0.82
C VAL A 117 10.99 5.41 -1.16
N HIS A 118 12.22 5.84 -0.88
CA HIS A 118 12.69 7.20 -1.18
C HIS A 118 12.77 7.51 -2.68
N GLN A 119 12.76 6.48 -3.53
CA GLN A 119 12.74 6.62 -4.99
C GLN A 119 11.32 6.80 -5.56
N LEU A 120 10.29 6.65 -4.72
CA LEU A 120 8.90 6.88 -5.10
C LEU A 120 8.55 8.37 -4.93
N SER A 121 7.77 8.91 -5.86
CA SER A 121 7.22 10.27 -5.76
C SER A 121 5.95 10.33 -4.92
N LEU A 122 5.23 9.22 -4.86
CA LEU A 122 3.97 9.05 -4.13
C LEU A 122 3.89 7.61 -3.63
N LEU A 123 3.36 7.42 -2.43
CA LEU A 123 3.06 6.11 -1.87
C LEU A 123 1.64 6.08 -1.34
N LEU A 124 0.82 5.20 -1.88
CA LEU A 124 -0.51 4.91 -1.35
C LEU A 124 -0.38 3.82 -0.28
N VAL A 125 -0.81 4.14 0.94
CA VAL A 125 -0.67 3.26 2.10
C VAL A 125 -2.03 2.71 2.50
N PRO A 126 -2.22 1.37 2.54
CA PRO A 126 -3.45 0.79 3.06
C PRO A 126 -3.50 1.00 4.57
N ILE A 127 -4.66 1.42 5.08
CA ILE A 127 -4.87 1.65 6.51
C ILE A 127 -6.17 0.98 6.96
N VAL A 128 -6.23 0.65 8.25
CA VAL A 128 -7.43 0.16 8.90
C VAL A 128 -8.23 1.31 9.48
N GLY A 129 -7.56 2.30 10.01
CA GLY A 129 -8.15 3.50 10.57
C GLY A 129 -7.16 4.65 10.68
N ILE A 130 -7.68 5.83 10.95
CA ILE A 130 -6.90 7.05 11.14
C ILE A 130 -7.52 7.84 12.29
N ASP A 131 -6.68 8.49 13.09
CA ASP A 131 -7.15 9.41 14.14
C ASP A 131 -7.20 10.87 13.63
N LYS A 132 -7.74 11.75 14.48
CA LYS A 132 -7.87 13.18 14.15
C LYS A 132 -6.52 13.90 13.96
N ARG A 133 -5.42 13.30 14.44
CA ARG A 133 -4.07 13.83 14.31
C ARG A 133 -3.36 13.32 13.05
N GLY A 134 -4.02 12.46 12.29
CA GLY A 134 -3.44 11.84 11.09
C GLY A 134 -2.57 10.60 11.36
N TYR A 135 -2.56 10.09 12.59
CA TYR A 135 -1.88 8.81 12.87
C TYR A 135 -2.70 7.65 12.32
N ARG A 136 -2.06 6.83 11.54
CA ARG A 136 -2.69 5.68 10.90
C ARG A 136 -2.56 4.42 11.74
N LEU A 137 -3.62 3.63 11.74
CA LEU A 137 -3.64 2.28 12.28
C LEU A 137 -3.51 1.28 11.11
N GLY A 138 -2.39 0.58 11.04
CA GLY A 138 -2.11 -0.42 10.01
C GLY A 138 -2.59 -1.83 10.40
N GLN A 139 -2.25 -2.81 9.56
CA GLN A 139 -2.66 -4.21 9.68
C GLN A 139 -1.89 -5.01 10.76
N ALA A 140 -1.07 -4.39 11.58
CA ALA A 140 -0.22 -4.97 12.62
C ALA A 140 1.08 -5.64 12.15
N GLY A 141 1.39 -5.66 10.85
CA GLY A 141 2.64 -6.21 10.33
C GLY A 141 3.87 -5.34 10.56
N GLY A 142 3.69 -4.03 10.69
CA GLY A 142 4.76 -3.06 10.90
C GLY A 142 5.62 -2.76 9.67
N TYR A 143 5.26 -3.25 8.50
CA TYR A 143 6.05 -3.09 7.27
C TYR A 143 6.13 -1.64 6.80
N TYR A 144 5.01 -0.93 6.75
CA TYR A 144 4.98 0.48 6.36
C TYR A 144 5.67 1.36 7.40
N ASP A 145 5.49 1.10 8.69
CA ASP A 145 6.14 1.87 9.74
C ASP A 145 7.66 1.71 9.69
N ALA A 146 8.17 0.48 9.54
CA ALA A 146 9.59 0.22 9.39
C ALA A 146 10.18 0.86 8.12
N THR A 147 9.45 0.77 7.00
CA THR A 147 9.87 1.31 5.71
C THR A 147 9.92 2.84 5.72
N LEU A 148 8.89 3.49 6.26
CA LEU A 148 8.80 4.95 6.32
C LEU A 148 9.70 5.56 7.41
N SER A 149 9.95 4.87 8.50
CA SER A 149 10.91 5.32 9.54
C SER A 149 12.32 5.45 8.98
N ALA A 150 12.72 4.53 8.10
CA ALA A 150 14.02 4.60 7.42
C ALA A 150 14.14 5.82 6.48
N MET A 151 13.02 6.40 6.04
CA MET A 151 12.99 7.58 5.17
C MET A 151 13.19 8.88 5.95
N LYS A 152 12.74 8.98 7.19
CA LYS A 152 12.85 10.19 8.03
C LYS A 152 14.28 10.69 8.18
N TYR A 153 15.25 9.79 8.29
CA TYR A 153 16.66 10.15 8.41
C TYR A 153 17.23 10.81 7.15
N ARG A 154 16.66 10.55 5.97
CA ARG A 154 17.14 11.16 4.72
C ARG A 154 16.55 12.55 4.46
N LEU A 155 15.33 12.81 4.90
CA LEU A 155 14.70 14.13 4.77
C LEU A 155 15.37 15.18 5.67
N GLN A 156 15.94 14.76 6.80
CA GLN A 156 16.67 15.64 7.72
C GLN A 156 18.08 16.01 7.24
N THR A 157 18.64 15.27 6.30
CA THR A 157 19.98 15.53 5.75
C THR A 157 19.96 16.36 4.46
N GLN A 158 18.81 16.75 3.96
CA GLN A 158 18.65 17.57 2.75
C GLN A 158 18.25 19.02 3.04
N THR A 159 18.20 19.42 4.30
CA THR A 159 18.09 20.80 4.75
C THR A 159 19.46 21.31 5.16
#